data_8a30c94aede235cc6534943eaef23418
#
_entry.id   8a30c94aede235cc6534943eaef23418
#
_cell.length_a   1.000
_cell.length_b   1.000
_cell.length_c   1.000
_cell.angle_alpha   90.00
_cell.angle_beta   90.00
_cell.angle_gamma   90.00
#
_symmetry.space_group_name_H-M   'P 1'
#
loop_
_entity.id
_entity.type
_entity.pdbx_description
1 polymer ?
#
loop_
_entity_poly.entity_id
_entity_poly.type
_entity_poly.pdbx_seq_one_letter_code
_entity_poly.pdbx_strand_id
1 'polypeptide(L)'
;MRGNDASRLPLRGVRALELAEIWAGPFCGSLLGDLGAEVIKVESIQRVARGAVNPGPGAAGYAGGEPGERPWNRFANFNALSRNKLGVTLDLTSPQGVRVFAELANLSDVVFTNYAFGVMESFGLGYEALKRIKPDLVVVFMPGYGNTGPYKRYRSMGMTIDAITGHSALRGYPDLDLSSLTMVHHPDAVGGITAVVAVCTALYQRARTGRGAFIDISQAEAFMPHMGEIFLEHSMTGQDSERRGNRHPSMSPHGCYPCLGEDRWVTIAVRTDEEWQALREVTGMAADSRFSTAESRLAHEDELDALVAAWTSSLDRHEATRKLQARGIPAAPVLDCGPDTYDDPHLQERGYFEEVTHPDAGTHVLSGPIWRLAGVEGPVQRPAPCLGEHNRHVLRDILGMPESAMSRLEEQDIIGTVPLQGSDMGGVRRVARQGRARTKTRARASSPQPPRRG
;
A
#
# COMPACT_ATOMS: atom_id res chain seq x y z
N MET A 1 34.61 -5.38 -1.93
CA MET A 1 33.72 -4.21 -1.75
C MET A 1 33.39 -3.68 -3.13
N ARG A 2 32.21 -3.99 -3.68
CA ARG A 2 31.75 -3.41 -4.94
C ARG A 2 31.18 -2.04 -4.61
N GLY A 3 31.71 -0.98 -5.18
CA GLY A 3 31.25 0.38 -4.94
C GLY A 3 29.80 0.55 -5.40
N ASN A 4 28.95 1.01 -4.48
CA ASN A 4 27.54 1.30 -4.73
C ASN A 4 27.45 2.50 -5.69
N ASP A 5 27.30 2.26 -7.00
CA ASP A 5 27.18 3.34 -7.99
C ASP A 5 25.74 3.82 -8.12
N ALA A 6 25.24 4.49 -7.08
CA ALA A 6 23.95 5.18 -7.07
C ALA A 6 23.82 6.21 -8.22
N SER A 7 24.92 6.50 -8.92
CA SER A 7 24.93 7.42 -10.07
C SER A 7 24.14 6.92 -11.27
N ARG A 8 23.85 5.63 -11.34
CA ARG A 8 23.20 4.96 -12.48
C ARG A 8 21.70 4.69 -12.27
N LEU A 9 21.12 5.10 -11.14
CA LEU A 9 19.69 4.92 -10.90
C LEU A 9 18.85 5.75 -11.88
N PRO A 10 17.75 5.19 -12.43
CA PRO A 10 16.97 5.79 -13.53
C PRO A 10 16.39 7.17 -13.24
N LEU A 11 15.99 7.43 -11.98
CA LEU A 11 15.39 8.70 -11.57
C LEU A 11 16.36 9.63 -10.84
N ARG A 12 17.68 9.37 -10.94
CA ARG A 12 18.65 10.29 -10.37
C ARG A 12 18.50 11.70 -10.95
N GLY A 13 18.47 12.69 -10.07
CA GLY A 13 18.26 14.09 -10.44
C GLY A 13 16.78 14.50 -10.53
N VAL A 14 15.87 13.56 -10.39
CA VAL A 14 14.43 13.83 -10.24
C VAL A 14 14.12 14.12 -8.79
N ARG A 15 13.41 15.22 -8.51
CA ARG A 15 12.88 15.55 -7.19
C ARG A 15 11.36 15.43 -7.16
N ALA A 16 10.86 14.70 -6.17
CA ALA A 16 9.44 14.47 -5.97
C ALA A 16 8.99 14.95 -4.59
N LEU A 17 7.91 15.75 -4.54
CA LEU A 17 7.23 16.11 -3.30
C LEU A 17 6.09 15.13 -3.02
N GLU A 18 6.11 14.50 -1.87
CA GLU A 18 5.10 13.59 -1.38
C GLU A 18 4.21 14.26 -0.34
N LEU A 19 2.92 14.39 -0.65
CA LEU A 19 1.84 14.75 0.28
C LEU A 19 0.92 13.54 0.45
N ALA A 20 1.42 12.50 1.08
CA ALA A 20 0.71 11.22 1.13
C ALA A 20 0.78 10.57 2.51
N GLU A 21 -0.27 9.81 2.84
CA GLU A 21 -0.42 9.15 4.13
C GLU A 21 -0.85 7.69 3.95
N ILE A 22 -0.75 6.91 5.00
CA ILE A 22 -1.20 5.54 5.18
C ILE A 22 -0.38 4.56 4.33
N TRP A 23 -0.76 4.28 3.05
CA TRP A 23 -0.18 3.16 2.31
C TRP A 23 0.17 3.50 0.84
N ALA A 24 -0.80 3.68 -0.04
CA ALA A 24 -0.60 3.77 -1.50
C ALA A 24 0.40 4.86 -1.93
N GLY A 25 0.21 6.09 -1.44
CA GLY A 25 1.10 7.20 -1.74
C GLY A 25 2.50 7.02 -1.12
N PRO A 26 2.64 6.70 0.17
CA PRO A 26 3.94 6.39 0.76
C PRO A 26 4.67 5.25 0.05
N PHE A 27 3.98 4.20 -0.40
CA PHE A 27 4.59 3.13 -1.19
C PHE A 27 5.11 3.63 -2.53
N CYS A 28 4.31 4.44 -3.26
CA CYS A 28 4.78 5.10 -4.48
C CYS A 28 6.08 5.89 -4.23
N GLY A 29 6.12 6.70 -3.15
CA GLY A 29 7.30 7.48 -2.79
C GLY A 29 8.53 6.62 -2.50
N SER A 30 8.38 5.50 -1.78
CA SER A 30 9.50 4.58 -1.54
C SER A 30 10.02 3.98 -2.85
N LEU A 31 9.14 3.54 -3.75
CA LEU A 31 9.54 2.99 -5.04
C LEU A 31 10.23 4.03 -5.95
N LEU A 32 9.78 5.30 -5.94
CA LEU A 32 10.48 6.38 -6.63
C LEU A 32 11.87 6.62 -6.02
N GLY A 33 11.99 6.56 -4.69
CA GLY A 33 13.27 6.64 -3.98
C GLY A 33 14.21 5.47 -4.32
N ASP A 34 13.68 4.25 -4.40
CA ASP A 34 14.44 3.06 -4.83
C ASP A 34 14.97 3.19 -6.26
N LEU A 35 14.27 3.94 -7.11
CA LEU A 35 14.72 4.29 -8.47
C LEU A 35 15.68 5.49 -8.51
N GLY A 36 15.99 6.10 -7.37
CA GLY A 36 16.98 7.17 -7.25
C GLY A 36 16.42 8.58 -7.24
N ALA A 37 15.09 8.75 -7.22
CA ALA A 37 14.49 10.07 -7.03
C ALA A 37 14.78 10.61 -5.62
N GLU A 38 15.02 11.92 -5.50
CA GLU A 38 15.03 12.62 -4.23
C GLU A 38 13.59 12.88 -3.79
N VAL A 39 13.06 12.02 -2.91
CA VAL A 39 11.68 12.13 -2.43
C VAL A 39 11.64 12.93 -1.14
N ILE A 40 10.95 14.07 -1.16
CA ILE A 40 10.71 14.91 0.02
C ILE A 40 9.28 14.66 0.49
N LYS A 41 9.16 13.98 1.63
CA LYS A 41 7.88 13.72 2.29
C LYS A 41 7.52 14.92 3.16
N VAL A 42 6.40 15.57 2.83
CA VAL A 42 5.87 16.71 3.56
C VAL A 42 4.83 16.22 4.56
N GLU A 43 5.04 16.50 5.84
CA GLU A 43 4.18 16.11 6.96
C GLU A 43 3.82 17.34 7.80
N SER A 44 3.10 17.15 8.89
CA SER A 44 2.68 18.23 9.79
C SER A 44 2.81 17.82 11.25
N ILE A 45 3.28 18.71 12.11
CA ILE A 45 3.30 18.50 13.56
C ILE A 45 1.93 18.71 14.21
N GLN A 46 0.99 19.35 13.52
CA GLN A 46 -0.40 19.55 13.95
C GLN A 46 -1.23 18.28 13.79
N ARG A 47 -0.84 17.42 12.84
CA ARG A 47 -1.50 16.17 12.53
C ARG A 47 -0.47 15.15 12.04
N VAL A 48 -0.16 14.17 12.87
CA VAL A 48 0.86 13.16 12.58
C VAL A 48 0.21 11.83 12.21
N ALA A 49 0.26 11.48 10.93
CA ALA A 49 -0.32 10.24 10.39
C ALA A 49 0.71 9.10 10.34
N ARG A 50 1.37 8.81 11.46
CA ARG A 50 2.48 7.85 11.55
C ARG A 50 2.24 6.67 12.50
N GLY A 51 1.00 6.42 12.91
CA GLY A 51 0.74 5.32 13.84
C GLY A 51 -0.60 5.41 14.53
N ALA A 52 -0.76 4.61 15.58
CA ALA A 52 -1.97 4.61 16.38
C ALA A 52 -2.06 5.86 17.25
N VAL A 53 -3.27 6.36 17.45
CA VAL A 53 -3.56 7.38 18.46
C VAL A 53 -3.35 6.74 19.84
N ASN A 54 -2.47 7.33 20.67
CA ASN A 54 -2.20 6.86 22.04
C ASN A 54 -1.84 5.36 22.11
N PRO A 55 -0.77 4.90 21.46
CA PRO A 55 -0.35 3.52 21.56
C PRO A 55 0.09 3.22 23.00
N GLY A 56 -0.57 2.25 23.62
CA GLY A 56 -0.18 1.72 24.93
C GLY A 56 0.80 0.54 24.82
N PRO A 57 1.29 0.01 25.97
CA PRO A 57 2.07 -1.23 25.98
C PRO A 57 1.32 -2.37 25.28
N GLY A 58 2.04 -3.20 24.54
CA GLY A 58 1.47 -4.28 23.74
C GLY A 58 0.84 -3.84 22.42
N ALA A 59 1.01 -2.57 22.01
CA ALA A 59 0.44 -2.07 20.77
C ALA A 59 1.05 -2.76 19.54
N ALA A 60 0.19 -3.23 18.64
CA ALA A 60 0.62 -3.83 17.39
C ALA A 60 1.38 -2.82 16.49
N GLY A 61 2.39 -3.31 15.78
CA GLY A 61 3.21 -2.50 14.89
C GLY A 61 4.37 -1.77 15.56
N TYR A 62 4.65 -2.07 16.84
CA TYR A 62 5.83 -1.59 17.56
C TYR A 62 6.68 -2.77 18.03
N ALA A 63 7.99 -2.63 17.93
CA ALA A 63 8.92 -3.67 18.34
C ALA A 63 8.70 -4.05 19.83
N GLY A 64 8.47 -5.34 20.09
CA GLY A 64 8.12 -5.83 21.42
C GLY A 64 6.80 -5.29 21.99
N GLY A 65 5.96 -4.66 21.18
CA GLY A 65 4.76 -3.97 21.65
C GLY A 65 5.05 -2.65 22.37
N GLU A 66 6.28 -2.13 22.27
CA GLU A 66 6.74 -0.95 23.01
C GLU A 66 6.82 0.30 22.12
N PRO A 67 5.89 1.24 22.26
CA PRO A 67 5.89 2.49 21.49
C PRO A 67 7.11 3.39 21.77
N GLY A 68 7.66 3.36 22.98
CA GLY A 68 8.79 4.21 23.41
C GLY A 68 8.42 5.69 23.54
N GLU A 69 9.43 6.54 23.72
CA GLU A 69 9.24 7.99 23.94
C GLU A 69 8.76 8.74 22.71
N ARG A 70 9.15 8.29 21.50
CA ARG A 70 8.78 8.88 20.20
C ARG A 70 8.04 7.86 19.32
N PRO A 71 6.81 7.46 19.70
CA PRO A 71 6.07 6.40 19.03
C PRO A 71 5.83 6.70 17.54
N TRP A 72 5.67 7.98 17.18
CA TRP A 72 5.48 8.40 15.77
C TRP A 72 6.67 8.07 14.85
N ASN A 73 7.86 7.83 15.38
CA ASN A 73 9.03 7.42 14.62
C ASN A 73 9.25 5.90 14.62
N ARG A 74 8.48 5.13 15.41
CA ARG A 74 8.73 3.69 15.66
C ARG A 74 7.71 2.77 15.02
N PHE A 75 6.66 3.31 14.41
CA PHE A 75 5.58 2.52 13.85
C PHE A 75 6.03 1.75 12.61
N ALA A 76 5.89 0.42 12.62
CA ALA A 76 6.43 -0.49 11.60
C ALA A 76 5.90 -0.17 10.20
N ASN A 77 4.59 0.07 10.04
CA ASN A 77 4.02 0.40 8.73
C ASN A 77 4.61 1.68 8.13
N PHE A 78 4.80 2.73 8.95
CA PHE A 78 5.45 3.96 8.49
C PHE A 78 6.89 3.70 8.05
N ASN A 79 7.65 2.96 8.85
CA ASN A 79 9.06 2.64 8.55
C ASN A 79 9.19 1.79 7.28
N ALA A 80 8.30 0.82 7.08
CA ALA A 80 8.30 -0.03 5.88
C ALA A 80 8.00 0.76 4.59
N LEU A 81 7.15 1.80 4.66
CA LEU A 81 6.66 2.55 3.51
C LEU A 81 7.34 3.92 3.31
N SER A 82 8.39 4.24 4.08
CA SER A 82 9.01 5.57 4.02
C SER A 82 10.53 5.54 3.87
N ARG A 83 11.10 4.38 3.48
CA ARG A 83 12.54 4.30 3.15
C ARG A 83 12.91 5.24 1.99
N ASN A 84 14.16 5.64 1.93
CA ASN A 84 14.75 6.46 0.86
C ASN A 84 14.11 7.86 0.71
N LYS A 85 13.55 8.43 1.79
CA LYS A 85 12.91 9.75 1.77
C LYS A 85 13.62 10.74 2.68
N LEU A 86 13.43 12.02 2.37
CA LEU A 86 13.71 13.16 3.24
C LEU A 86 12.41 13.59 3.91
N GLY A 87 12.37 13.71 5.23
CA GLY A 87 11.17 14.15 5.97
C GLY A 87 11.25 15.65 6.31
N VAL A 88 10.25 16.42 5.88
CA VAL A 88 10.06 17.83 6.23
C VAL A 88 8.67 18.04 6.80
N THR A 89 8.54 18.94 7.78
CA THR A 89 7.23 19.31 8.33
C THR A 89 6.83 20.71 7.87
N LEU A 90 5.56 20.86 7.46
CA LEU A 90 4.95 22.13 7.07
C LEU A 90 3.47 22.13 7.50
N ASP A 91 3.03 23.19 8.17
CA ASP A 91 1.60 23.44 8.36
C ASP A 91 0.99 24.06 7.09
N LEU A 92 0.36 23.23 6.26
CA LEU A 92 -0.32 23.69 5.04
C LEU A 92 -1.68 24.37 5.30
N THR A 93 -2.11 24.50 6.56
CA THR A 93 -3.23 25.35 6.94
C THR A 93 -2.80 26.81 7.13
N SER A 94 -1.49 27.03 7.28
CA SER A 94 -0.86 28.35 7.36
C SER A 94 -0.51 28.88 5.96
N PRO A 95 -0.79 30.16 5.66
CA PRO A 95 -0.33 30.78 4.42
C PRO A 95 1.19 30.76 4.23
N GLN A 96 1.96 30.75 5.32
CA GLN A 96 3.43 30.63 5.25
C GLN A 96 3.84 29.22 4.84
N GLY A 97 3.25 28.18 5.44
CA GLY A 97 3.52 26.78 5.06
C GLY A 97 3.16 26.52 3.59
N VAL A 98 2.03 27.05 3.11
CA VAL A 98 1.64 26.97 1.70
C VAL A 98 2.65 27.63 0.77
N ARG A 99 3.18 28.83 1.15
CA ARG A 99 4.23 29.49 0.35
C ARG A 99 5.51 28.67 0.28
N VAL A 100 5.98 28.15 1.41
CA VAL A 100 7.17 27.30 1.45
C VAL A 100 6.98 26.03 0.59
N PHE A 101 5.79 25.43 0.66
CA PHE A 101 5.47 24.29 -0.22
C PHE A 101 5.50 24.67 -1.70
N ALA A 102 4.94 25.83 -2.06
CA ALA A 102 4.94 26.32 -3.43
C ALA A 102 6.35 26.55 -3.97
N GLU A 103 7.24 27.10 -3.15
CA GLU A 103 8.66 27.30 -3.47
C GLU A 103 9.37 25.94 -3.68
N LEU A 104 9.12 24.94 -2.82
CA LEU A 104 9.62 23.57 -3.01
C LEU A 104 9.07 22.92 -4.29
N ALA A 105 7.77 23.12 -4.59
CA ALA A 105 7.16 22.61 -5.80
C ALA A 105 7.79 23.21 -7.07
N ASN A 106 8.18 24.48 -7.04
CA ASN A 106 8.90 25.12 -8.14
C ASN A 106 10.29 24.51 -8.42
N LEU A 107 10.92 23.94 -7.38
CA LEU A 107 12.21 23.25 -7.48
C LEU A 107 12.07 21.74 -7.72
N SER A 108 10.86 21.23 -7.86
CA SER A 108 10.58 19.80 -7.97
C SER A 108 10.09 19.42 -9.37
N ASP A 109 10.19 18.14 -9.70
CA ASP A 109 9.77 17.58 -10.98
C ASP A 109 8.38 16.95 -10.89
N VAL A 110 8.05 16.45 -9.69
CA VAL A 110 6.83 15.71 -9.41
C VAL A 110 6.22 16.19 -8.10
N VAL A 111 4.90 16.35 -8.07
CA VAL A 111 4.10 16.45 -6.82
C VAL A 111 3.06 15.34 -6.87
N PHE A 112 2.97 14.51 -5.82
CA PHE A 112 1.98 13.46 -5.77
C PHE A 112 1.30 13.37 -4.40
N THR A 113 0.04 12.95 -4.42
CA THR A 113 -0.79 12.81 -3.22
C THR A 113 -1.81 11.68 -3.35
N ASN A 114 -2.14 11.03 -2.23
CA ASN A 114 -3.29 10.14 -2.11
C ASN A 114 -4.41 10.75 -1.24
N TYR A 115 -4.40 12.05 -1.04
CA TYR A 115 -5.44 12.73 -0.28
C TYR A 115 -6.79 12.64 -0.98
N ALA A 116 -7.86 12.69 -0.19
CA ALA A 116 -9.22 12.71 -0.71
C ALA A 116 -9.47 13.95 -1.58
N PHE A 117 -10.40 13.81 -2.53
CA PHE A 117 -10.83 14.88 -3.42
C PHE A 117 -11.09 16.20 -2.68
N GLY A 118 -10.54 17.29 -3.18
CA GLY A 118 -10.71 18.64 -2.66
C GLY A 118 -9.77 19.04 -1.53
N VAL A 119 -8.94 18.13 -1.01
CA VAL A 119 -7.99 18.47 0.07
C VAL A 119 -6.88 19.39 -0.44
N MET A 120 -6.29 19.09 -1.59
CA MET A 120 -5.26 19.94 -2.19
C MET A 120 -5.81 21.32 -2.57
N GLU A 121 -7.01 21.36 -3.09
CA GLU A 121 -7.74 22.60 -3.39
C GLU A 121 -7.99 23.43 -2.11
N SER A 122 -8.29 22.78 -1.00
CA SER A 122 -8.52 23.46 0.30
C SER A 122 -7.25 24.13 0.86
N PHE A 123 -6.08 23.68 0.45
CA PHE A 123 -4.80 24.33 0.74
C PHE A 123 -4.42 25.39 -0.31
N GLY A 124 -5.20 25.54 -1.39
CA GLY A 124 -4.82 26.38 -2.52
C GLY A 124 -3.74 25.75 -3.41
N LEU A 125 -3.50 24.45 -3.29
CA LEU A 125 -2.48 23.68 -3.98
C LEU A 125 -3.08 22.65 -4.99
N GLY A 126 -4.30 22.89 -5.47
CA GLY A 126 -4.88 22.10 -6.54
C GLY A 126 -4.08 22.20 -7.85
N TYR A 127 -4.36 21.32 -8.81
CA TYR A 127 -3.58 21.21 -10.05
C TYR A 127 -3.35 22.56 -10.76
N GLU A 128 -4.39 23.38 -10.95
CA GLU A 128 -4.26 24.67 -11.63
C GLU A 128 -3.36 25.66 -10.88
N ALA A 129 -3.28 25.58 -9.56
CA ALA A 129 -2.34 26.39 -8.77
C ALA A 129 -0.90 25.89 -8.95
N LEU A 130 -0.68 24.58 -8.86
CA LEU A 130 0.64 23.95 -9.06
C LEU A 130 1.16 24.19 -10.48
N LYS A 131 0.30 24.10 -11.50
CA LYS A 131 0.65 24.39 -12.88
C LYS A 131 1.07 25.85 -13.11
N ARG A 132 0.49 26.80 -12.39
CA ARG A 132 0.93 28.20 -12.44
C ARG A 132 2.30 28.42 -11.79
N ILE A 133 2.62 27.64 -10.75
CA ILE A 133 3.93 27.69 -10.07
C ILE A 133 5.00 27.14 -11.02
N LYS A 134 4.76 25.96 -11.62
CA LYS A 134 5.68 25.30 -12.54
C LYS A 134 4.92 24.62 -13.68
N PRO A 135 4.90 25.21 -14.90
CA PRO A 135 4.10 24.71 -16.01
C PRO A 135 4.49 23.32 -16.53
N ASP A 136 5.73 22.90 -16.31
CA ASP A 136 6.24 21.57 -16.69
C ASP A 136 6.21 20.54 -15.54
N LEU A 137 5.55 20.87 -14.42
CA LEU A 137 5.42 19.97 -13.26
C LEU A 137 4.55 18.76 -13.62
N VAL A 138 4.98 17.58 -13.20
CA VAL A 138 4.14 16.37 -13.20
C VAL A 138 3.38 16.32 -11.89
N VAL A 139 2.06 16.31 -11.96
CA VAL A 139 1.17 16.29 -10.78
C VAL A 139 0.35 15.02 -10.80
N VAL A 140 0.40 14.23 -9.72
CA VAL A 140 -0.36 12.98 -9.58
C VAL A 140 -1.27 13.03 -8.37
N PHE A 141 -2.57 12.91 -8.59
CA PHE A 141 -3.56 12.72 -7.54
C PHE A 141 -4.10 11.30 -7.64
N MET A 142 -4.05 10.54 -6.52
CA MET A 142 -4.49 9.15 -6.46
C MET A 142 -5.48 8.89 -5.30
N PRO A 143 -6.63 9.57 -5.28
CA PRO A 143 -7.68 9.25 -4.31
C PRO A 143 -8.30 7.89 -4.60
N GLY A 144 -9.09 7.35 -3.67
CA GLY A 144 -9.70 6.03 -3.84
C GLY A 144 -10.55 5.87 -5.09
N TYR A 145 -11.29 6.91 -5.49
CA TYR A 145 -12.28 6.86 -6.59
C TYR A 145 -12.04 7.91 -7.68
N GLY A 146 -10.83 8.45 -7.78
CA GLY A 146 -10.52 9.51 -8.75
C GLY A 146 -11.07 10.89 -8.37
N ASN A 147 -10.75 11.90 -9.19
CA ASN A 147 -11.18 13.28 -9.00
C ASN A 147 -12.45 13.65 -9.80
N THR A 148 -13.01 12.70 -10.53
CA THR A 148 -14.23 12.85 -11.33
C THR A 148 -15.29 11.82 -10.91
N GLY A 149 -16.44 11.82 -11.55
CA GLY A 149 -17.50 10.85 -11.28
C GLY A 149 -18.28 11.09 -9.98
N PRO A 150 -19.35 10.29 -9.76
CA PRO A 150 -20.27 10.48 -8.62
C PRO A 150 -19.63 10.16 -7.26
N TYR A 151 -18.65 9.27 -7.21
CA TYR A 151 -18.00 8.82 -5.97
C TYR A 151 -16.75 9.62 -5.57
N LYS A 152 -16.34 10.63 -6.33
CA LYS A 152 -15.13 11.42 -6.05
C LYS A 152 -15.05 12.00 -4.62
N ARG A 153 -16.21 12.21 -3.95
CA ARG A 153 -16.28 12.71 -2.57
C ARG A 153 -16.39 11.62 -1.52
N TYR A 154 -16.46 10.36 -1.92
CA TYR A 154 -16.50 9.25 -0.97
C TYR A 154 -15.15 9.12 -0.28
N ARG A 155 -15.19 8.85 1.02
CA ARG A 155 -13.98 8.52 1.77
C ARG A 155 -13.69 7.05 1.58
N SER A 156 -12.43 6.73 1.38
CA SER A 156 -11.97 5.37 1.15
C SER A 156 -10.81 5.00 2.06
N MET A 157 -10.71 3.71 2.30
CA MET A 157 -9.57 2.99 2.86
C MET A 157 -9.39 1.75 1.98
N GLY A 158 -8.23 1.10 2.02
CA GLY A 158 -7.96 -0.07 1.19
C GLY A 158 -9.08 -1.10 1.17
N MET A 159 -9.63 -1.45 2.36
CA MET A 159 -10.75 -2.40 2.45
C MET A 159 -12.06 -1.92 1.80
N THR A 160 -12.35 -0.61 1.82
CA THR A 160 -13.56 -0.09 1.16
C THR A 160 -13.40 -0.01 -0.35
N ILE A 161 -12.17 0.17 -0.83
CA ILE A 161 -11.84 0.07 -2.25
C ILE A 161 -11.94 -1.38 -2.71
N ASP A 162 -11.39 -2.32 -1.92
CA ASP A 162 -11.52 -3.76 -2.16
C ASP A 162 -12.98 -4.20 -2.29
N ALA A 163 -13.84 -3.70 -1.41
CA ALA A 163 -15.27 -4.03 -1.42
C ALA A 163 -16.01 -3.49 -2.66
N ILE A 164 -15.78 -2.22 -3.03
CA ILE A 164 -16.52 -1.59 -4.14
C ILE A 164 -16.08 -2.10 -5.51
N THR A 165 -14.88 -2.68 -5.62
CA THR A 165 -14.40 -3.29 -6.87
C THR A 165 -14.98 -4.68 -7.12
N GLY A 166 -15.69 -5.27 -6.14
CA GLY A 166 -16.22 -6.63 -6.21
C GLY A 166 -15.25 -7.70 -5.72
N HIS A 167 -13.97 -7.39 -5.51
CA HIS A 167 -12.98 -8.39 -5.13
C HIS A 167 -13.31 -9.09 -3.80
N SER A 168 -13.80 -8.35 -2.81
CA SER A 168 -14.25 -8.96 -1.54
C SER A 168 -15.35 -10.02 -1.75
N ALA A 169 -16.24 -9.84 -2.74
CA ALA A 169 -17.29 -10.80 -3.03
C ALA A 169 -16.77 -12.10 -3.65
N LEU A 170 -15.62 -12.05 -4.32
CA LEU A 170 -15.00 -13.22 -4.97
C LEU A 170 -14.08 -14.01 -4.02
N ARG A 171 -13.55 -13.37 -2.98
CA ARG A 171 -12.64 -14.03 -2.03
C ARG A 171 -13.36 -14.90 -1.02
N GLY A 172 -12.65 -15.89 -0.51
CA GLY A 172 -13.15 -16.80 0.52
C GLY A 172 -13.82 -18.06 -0.03
N TYR A 173 -14.20 -18.92 0.88
CA TYR A 173 -14.88 -20.15 0.56
C TYR A 173 -16.39 -19.92 0.38
N PRO A 174 -17.09 -20.78 -0.41
CA PRO A 174 -18.52 -20.61 -0.70
C PRO A 174 -19.41 -20.60 0.55
N ASP A 175 -19.04 -21.36 1.56
CA ASP A 175 -19.76 -21.56 2.83
C ASP A 175 -19.43 -20.51 3.90
N LEU A 176 -18.49 -19.59 3.63
CA LEU A 176 -18.11 -18.55 4.60
C LEU A 176 -18.86 -17.24 4.37
N ASP A 177 -19.22 -16.58 5.46
CA ASP A 177 -19.75 -15.22 5.45
C ASP A 177 -18.68 -14.19 5.05
N LEU A 178 -19.09 -13.15 4.31
CA LEU A 178 -18.17 -12.07 3.90
C LEU A 178 -17.50 -11.34 5.07
N SER A 179 -18.14 -11.37 6.25
CA SER A 179 -17.55 -10.76 7.47
C SER A 179 -16.33 -11.51 8.00
N SER A 180 -16.12 -12.75 7.57
CA SER A 180 -14.94 -13.57 7.93
C SER A 180 -13.70 -13.27 7.08
N LEU A 181 -13.82 -12.42 6.06
CA LEU A 181 -12.68 -12.09 5.19
C LEU A 181 -11.64 -11.27 5.91
N THR A 182 -10.39 -11.64 5.77
CA THR A 182 -9.27 -10.83 6.25
C THR A 182 -9.06 -9.60 5.37
N MET A 183 -8.65 -8.50 6.00
CA MET A 183 -8.30 -7.28 5.29
C MET A 183 -7.05 -7.49 4.43
N VAL A 184 -7.10 -6.98 3.20
CA VAL A 184 -5.96 -6.96 2.27
C VAL A 184 -5.70 -5.53 1.78
N HIS A 185 -4.43 -5.23 1.46
CA HIS A 185 -4.01 -3.92 0.96
C HIS A 185 -3.68 -3.95 -0.55
N HIS A 186 -4.28 -4.88 -1.31
CA HIS A 186 -4.03 -5.02 -2.75
C HIS A 186 -4.32 -3.74 -3.53
N PRO A 187 -5.47 -3.05 -3.34
CA PRO A 187 -5.75 -1.81 -4.06
C PRO A 187 -4.72 -0.70 -3.78
N ASP A 188 -4.25 -0.61 -2.53
CA ASP A 188 -3.21 0.36 -2.15
C ASP A 188 -1.88 0.07 -2.86
N ALA A 189 -1.45 -1.19 -2.87
CA ALA A 189 -0.21 -1.61 -3.51
C ALA A 189 -0.26 -1.36 -5.02
N VAL A 190 -1.35 -1.76 -5.67
CA VAL A 190 -1.56 -1.56 -7.11
C VAL A 190 -1.62 -0.08 -7.45
N GLY A 191 -2.36 0.72 -6.66
CA GLY A 191 -2.44 2.17 -6.84
C GLY A 191 -1.06 2.83 -6.75
N GLY A 192 -0.24 2.45 -5.76
CA GLY A 192 1.12 2.94 -5.61
C GLY A 192 2.04 2.60 -6.79
N ILE A 193 2.02 1.34 -7.25
CA ILE A 193 2.82 0.90 -8.42
C ILE A 193 2.33 1.60 -9.70
N THR A 194 1.01 1.69 -9.91
CA THR A 194 0.44 2.39 -11.07
C THR A 194 0.89 3.85 -11.11
N ALA A 195 0.95 4.51 -9.95
CA ALA A 195 1.44 5.88 -9.85
C ALA A 195 2.93 6.00 -10.25
N VAL A 196 3.78 5.04 -9.86
CA VAL A 196 5.19 5.02 -10.29
C VAL A 196 5.30 4.92 -11.81
N VAL A 197 4.55 4.01 -12.43
CA VAL A 197 4.53 3.85 -13.90
C VAL A 197 4.07 5.14 -14.58
N ALA A 198 2.99 5.74 -14.06
CA ALA A 198 2.45 6.99 -14.59
C ALA A 198 3.44 8.16 -14.47
N VAL A 199 4.12 8.29 -13.32
CA VAL A 199 5.19 9.28 -13.10
C VAL A 199 6.33 9.09 -14.10
N CYS A 200 6.86 7.87 -14.23
CA CYS A 200 7.95 7.58 -15.18
C CYS A 200 7.54 7.90 -16.62
N THR A 201 6.32 7.54 -17.02
CA THR A 201 5.77 7.83 -18.34
C THR A 201 5.64 9.33 -18.59
N ALA A 202 5.13 10.08 -17.60
CA ALA A 202 4.99 11.53 -17.71
C ALA A 202 6.35 12.26 -17.74
N LEU A 203 7.32 11.80 -16.96
CA LEU A 203 8.69 12.34 -17.01
C LEU A 203 9.34 12.08 -18.38
N TYR A 204 9.15 10.88 -18.95
CA TYR A 204 9.60 10.56 -20.31
C TYR A 204 8.93 11.45 -21.35
N GLN A 205 7.61 11.67 -21.27
CA GLN A 205 6.89 12.60 -22.13
C GLN A 205 7.41 14.04 -21.97
N ARG A 206 7.61 14.49 -20.71
CA ARG A 206 8.16 15.82 -20.43
C ARG A 206 9.53 16.05 -21.06
N ALA A 207 10.41 15.07 -20.96
CA ALA A 207 11.74 15.14 -21.57
C ALA A 207 11.68 15.35 -23.09
N ARG A 208 10.61 14.88 -23.77
CA ARG A 208 10.42 15.00 -25.23
C ARG A 208 9.66 16.26 -25.64
N THR A 209 8.78 16.77 -24.79
CA THR A 209 7.82 17.81 -25.16
C THR A 209 7.99 19.12 -24.39
N GLY A 210 8.76 19.11 -23.30
CA GLY A 210 8.88 20.21 -22.35
C GLY A 210 7.61 20.48 -21.54
N ARG A 211 6.60 19.61 -21.60
CA ARG A 211 5.31 19.82 -20.95
C ARG A 211 5.13 18.92 -19.76
N GLY A 212 4.63 19.47 -18.65
CA GLY A 212 4.15 18.71 -17.49
C GLY A 212 2.86 17.95 -17.79
N ALA A 213 2.38 17.22 -16.79
CA ALA A 213 1.14 16.44 -16.88
C ALA A 213 0.34 16.52 -15.58
N PHE A 214 -0.97 16.44 -15.68
CA PHE A 214 -1.86 16.09 -14.58
C PHE A 214 -2.31 14.64 -14.76
N ILE A 215 -2.14 13.84 -13.73
CA ILE A 215 -2.50 12.44 -13.71
C ILE A 215 -3.50 12.23 -12.58
N ASP A 216 -4.71 11.82 -12.95
CA ASP A 216 -5.78 11.44 -12.03
C ASP A 216 -5.87 9.91 -11.98
N ILE A 217 -5.58 9.31 -10.82
CA ILE A 217 -5.63 7.87 -10.62
C ILE A 217 -6.75 7.56 -9.62
N SER A 218 -7.74 6.80 -10.05
CA SER A 218 -8.64 6.10 -9.16
C SER A 218 -7.99 4.79 -8.71
N GLN A 219 -7.74 4.62 -7.40
CA GLN A 219 -7.17 3.36 -6.89
C GLN A 219 -8.09 2.17 -7.18
N ALA A 220 -9.42 2.38 -7.13
CA ALA A 220 -10.40 1.36 -7.49
C ALA A 220 -10.24 0.93 -8.97
N GLU A 221 -10.20 1.90 -9.89
CA GLU A 221 -10.03 1.61 -11.31
C GLU A 221 -8.66 1.02 -11.64
N ALA A 222 -7.61 1.42 -10.94
CA ALA A 222 -6.28 0.83 -11.09
C ALA A 222 -6.26 -0.66 -10.68
N PHE A 223 -7.09 -1.05 -9.71
CA PHE A 223 -7.18 -2.42 -9.23
C PHE A 223 -8.09 -3.32 -10.07
N MET A 224 -9.18 -2.81 -10.65
CA MET A 224 -10.16 -3.60 -11.41
C MET A 224 -9.57 -4.44 -12.55
N PRO A 225 -8.54 -4.02 -13.31
CA PRO A 225 -7.94 -4.85 -14.35
C PRO A 225 -7.36 -6.18 -13.87
N HIS A 226 -7.07 -6.34 -12.57
CA HIS A 226 -6.61 -7.60 -11.98
C HIS A 226 -7.73 -8.67 -11.90
N MET A 227 -8.96 -8.26 -12.17
CA MET A 227 -10.15 -9.11 -12.26
C MET A 227 -10.84 -8.92 -13.61
N GLY A 228 -10.09 -8.55 -14.65
CA GLY A 228 -10.63 -8.19 -15.97
C GLY A 228 -11.43 -9.31 -16.61
N GLU A 229 -11.01 -10.56 -16.40
CA GLU A 229 -11.72 -11.76 -16.88
C GLU A 229 -13.12 -11.89 -16.27
N ILE A 230 -13.30 -11.56 -15.00
CA ILE A 230 -14.59 -11.63 -14.31
C ILE A 230 -15.60 -10.64 -14.92
N PHE A 231 -15.18 -9.40 -15.16
CA PHE A 231 -16.03 -8.40 -15.81
C PHE A 231 -16.36 -8.79 -17.24
N LEU A 232 -15.41 -9.36 -17.97
CA LEU A 232 -15.61 -9.80 -19.33
C LEU A 232 -16.56 -10.99 -19.37
N GLU A 233 -16.40 -11.99 -18.51
CA GLU A 233 -17.28 -13.15 -18.39
C GLU A 233 -18.72 -12.74 -18.13
N HIS A 234 -18.95 -11.85 -17.15
CA HIS A 234 -20.29 -11.29 -16.89
C HIS A 234 -20.85 -10.58 -18.12
N SER A 235 -20.04 -9.75 -18.80
CA SER A 235 -20.48 -9.04 -20.02
C SER A 235 -20.85 -9.98 -21.17
N MET A 236 -20.18 -11.13 -21.27
CA MET A 236 -20.42 -12.11 -22.34
C MET A 236 -21.60 -13.06 -22.05
N THR A 237 -21.78 -13.42 -20.78
CA THR A 237 -22.70 -14.49 -20.37
C THR A 237 -23.94 -14.00 -19.61
N GLY A 238 -23.84 -12.81 -19.00
CA GLY A 238 -24.82 -12.28 -18.04
C GLY A 238 -24.83 -13.02 -16.70
N GLN A 239 -23.84 -13.90 -16.44
CA GLN A 239 -23.73 -14.66 -15.21
C GLN A 239 -22.72 -14.01 -14.26
N ASP A 240 -22.99 -14.08 -12.97
CA ASP A 240 -22.06 -13.63 -11.92
C ASP A 240 -21.09 -14.77 -11.58
N SER A 241 -19.84 -14.41 -11.36
CA SER A 241 -18.83 -15.36 -10.89
C SER A 241 -19.06 -15.74 -9.42
N GLU A 242 -18.97 -17.02 -9.13
CA GLU A 242 -19.13 -17.57 -7.79
C GLU A 242 -17.80 -17.63 -7.02
N ARG A 243 -17.89 -17.57 -5.70
CA ARG A 243 -16.74 -17.89 -4.83
C ARG A 243 -16.42 -19.38 -4.92
N ARG A 244 -15.15 -19.70 -5.14
CA ARG A 244 -14.68 -21.09 -5.31
C ARG A 244 -13.65 -21.51 -4.27
N GLY A 245 -13.34 -20.64 -3.31
CA GLY A 245 -12.22 -20.87 -2.37
C GLY A 245 -10.90 -20.98 -3.13
N ASN A 246 -10.21 -22.10 -2.95
CA ASN A 246 -8.96 -22.40 -3.65
C ASN A 246 -9.15 -23.23 -4.94
N ARG A 247 -10.39 -23.50 -5.36
CA ARG A 247 -10.69 -24.28 -6.56
C ARG A 247 -10.64 -23.42 -7.82
N HIS A 248 -10.37 -24.08 -8.94
CA HIS A 248 -10.27 -23.44 -10.25
C HIS A 248 -11.35 -24.00 -11.21
N PRO A 249 -11.94 -23.19 -12.10
CA PRO A 249 -13.02 -23.66 -12.98
C PRO A 249 -12.63 -24.72 -14.01
N SER A 250 -11.33 -24.90 -14.29
CA SER A 250 -10.82 -25.83 -15.31
C SER A 250 -9.63 -26.68 -14.88
N MET A 251 -9.16 -26.57 -13.63
CA MET A 251 -8.03 -27.34 -13.11
C MET A 251 -8.44 -28.13 -11.88
N SER A 252 -8.12 -29.43 -11.85
CA SER A 252 -8.36 -30.30 -10.69
C SER A 252 -7.32 -31.44 -10.65
N PRO A 253 -6.64 -31.69 -9.48
CA PRO A 253 -6.78 -30.91 -8.25
C PRO A 253 -6.18 -29.50 -8.38
N HIS A 254 -6.81 -28.54 -7.71
CA HIS A 254 -6.31 -27.17 -7.55
C HIS A 254 -6.74 -26.67 -6.17
N GLY A 255 -5.80 -26.61 -5.24
CA GLY A 255 -6.18 -26.33 -3.87
C GLY A 255 -5.01 -26.00 -2.94
N CYS A 256 -5.37 -25.85 -1.67
CA CYS A 256 -4.46 -25.72 -0.55
C CYS A 256 -4.70 -26.91 0.39
N TYR A 257 -3.67 -27.72 0.61
CA TYR A 257 -3.80 -29.02 1.28
C TYR A 257 -2.99 -29.06 2.57
N PRO A 258 -3.52 -29.67 3.64
CA PRO A 258 -2.83 -29.75 4.92
C PRO A 258 -1.57 -30.61 4.82
N CYS A 259 -0.52 -30.20 5.53
CA CYS A 259 0.72 -30.95 5.69
C CYS A 259 0.95 -31.38 7.14
N LEU A 260 2.02 -32.12 7.40
CA LEU A 260 2.42 -32.51 8.74
C LEU A 260 2.73 -31.28 9.62
N GLY A 261 2.12 -31.22 10.80
CA GLY A 261 2.24 -30.10 11.74
C GLY A 261 0.97 -29.27 11.87
N GLU A 262 0.96 -28.36 12.82
CA GLU A 262 -0.15 -27.46 13.05
C GLU A 262 -0.07 -26.29 12.07
N ASP A 263 -1.19 -25.99 11.39
CA ASP A 263 -1.32 -24.89 10.42
C ASP A 263 -0.22 -24.87 9.34
N ARG A 264 0.09 -26.06 8.79
CA ARG A 264 1.07 -26.24 7.71
C ARG A 264 0.38 -26.69 6.45
N TRP A 265 0.63 -25.99 5.35
CA TRP A 265 -0.11 -26.15 4.10
C TRP A 265 0.80 -26.12 2.88
N VAL A 266 0.37 -26.79 1.80
CA VAL A 266 0.97 -26.73 0.47
C VAL A 266 -0.11 -26.41 -0.57
N THR A 267 0.20 -25.51 -1.49
CA THR A 267 -0.65 -25.28 -2.66
C THR A 267 -0.26 -26.20 -3.80
N ILE A 268 -1.23 -26.76 -4.52
CA ILE A 268 -1.01 -27.65 -5.67
C ILE A 268 -1.97 -27.24 -6.78
N ALA A 269 -1.47 -27.20 -8.03
CA ALA A 269 -2.29 -26.98 -9.22
C ALA A 269 -1.92 -28.00 -10.30
N VAL A 270 -2.93 -28.68 -10.85
CA VAL A 270 -2.77 -29.66 -11.94
C VAL A 270 -3.57 -29.16 -13.15
N ARG A 271 -2.87 -28.81 -14.21
CA ARG A 271 -3.43 -28.18 -15.41
C ARG A 271 -3.68 -29.16 -16.55
N THR A 272 -2.78 -30.18 -16.66
CA THR A 272 -2.78 -31.10 -17.79
C THR A 272 -2.88 -32.55 -17.34
N ASP A 273 -3.19 -33.45 -18.26
CA ASP A 273 -3.25 -34.89 -17.97
C ASP A 273 -1.83 -35.47 -17.70
N GLU A 274 -0.78 -34.89 -18.26
CA GLU A 274 0.59 -35.26 -17.95
C GLU A 274 0.96 -34.90 -16.50
N GLU A 275 0.60 -33.69 -16.05
CA GLU A 275 0.77 -33.29 -14.65
C GLU A 275 -0.06 -34.18 -13.71
N TRP A 276 -1.25 -34.59 -14.11
CA TRP A 276 -2.07 -35.53 -13.38
C TRP A 276 -1.41 -36.93 -13.26
N GLN A 277 -0.87 -37.48 -14.34
CA GLN A 277 -0.14 -38.74 -14.31
C GLN A 277 1.09 -38.63 -13.39
N ALA A 278 1.84 -37.55 -13.47
CA ALA A 278 2.99 -37.29 -12.60
C ALA A 278 2.55 -37.22 -11.13
N LEU A 279 1.41 -36.59 -10.81
CA LEU A 279 0.88 -36.53 -9.43
C LEU A 279 0.52 -37.92 -8.93
N ARG A 280 -0.17 -38.75 -9.73
CA ARG A 280 -0.49 -40.14 -9.37
C ARG A 280 0.76 -40.95 -9.06
N GLU A 281 1.82 -40.83 -9.88
CA GLU A 281 3.06 -41.52 -9.66
C GLU A 281 3.75 -41.10 -8.36
N VAL A 282 3.78 -39.78 -8.07
CA VAL A 282 4.40 -39.27 -6.82
C VAL A 282 3.63 -39.67 -5.59
N THR A 283 2.31 -39.67 -5.66
CA THR A 283 1.45 -40.00 -4.51
C THR A 283 1.22 -41.48 -4.35
N GLY A 284 1.48 -42.31 -5.38
CA GLY A 284 1.17 -43.72 -5.39
C GLY A 284 -0.33 -44.01 -5.52
N MET A 285 -1.14 -43.06 -5.98
CA MET A 285 -2.57 -43.26 -6.18
C MET A 285 -2.86 -44.29 -7.27
N ALA A 286 -3.74 -45.26 -6.97
CA ALA A 286 -4.19 -46.26 -7.94
C ALA A 286 -4.94 -45.60 -9.12
N ALA A 287 -4.99 -46.29 -10.27
CA ALA A 287 -5.79 -45.84 -11.37
C ALA A 287 -7.28 -45.94 -10.98
N ASP A 288 -8.00 -44.87 -11.18
CA ASP A 288 -9.44 -44.76 -10.91
C ASP A 288 -10.09 -44.01 -12.08
N SER A 289 -11.13 -44.62 -12.65
CA SER A 289 -11.86 -44.05 -13.81
C SER A 289 -12.51 -42.72 -13.49
N ARG A 290 -12.84 -42.45 -12.23
CA ARG A 290 -13.40 -41.17 -11.77
C ARG A 290 -12.44 -39.98 -11.98
N PHE A 291 -11.15 -40.25 -12.11
CA PHE A 291 -10.11 -39.22 -12.25
C PHE A 291 -9.37 -39.31 -13.58
N SER A 292 -9.91 -40.05 -14.56
CA SER A 292 -9.23 -40.35 -15.82
C SER A 292 -9.10 -39.16 -16.77
N THR A 293 -10.03 -38.20 -16.73
CA THR A 293 -10.05 -36.99 -17.56
C THR A 293 -10.15 -35.73 -16.68
N ALA A 294 -9.75 -34.59 -17.22
CA ALA A 294 -9.90 -33.30 -16.51
C ALA A 294 -11.36 -33.03 -16.10
N GLU A 295 -12.30 -33.30 -16.99
CA GLU A 295 -13.75 -33.14 -16.74
C GLU A 295 -14.21 -34.05 -15.59
N SER A 296 -13.78 -35.32 -15.59
CA SER A 296 -14.19 -36.24 -14.53
C SER A 296 -13.50 -35.90 -13.19
N ARG A 297 -12.29 -35.35 -13.20
CA ARG A 297 -11.65 -34.86 -11.99
C ARG A 297 -12.41 -33.66 -11.38
N LEU A 298 -12.86 -32.74 -12.23
CA LEU A 298 -13.69 -31.60 -11.80
C LEU A 298 -15.03 -32.08 -11.21
N ALA A 299 -15.64 -33.13 -11.78
CA ALA A 299 -16.90 -33.70 -11.29
C ALA A 299 -16.75 -34.42 -9.93
N HIS A 300 -15.51 -34.81 -9.55
CA HIS A 300 -15.21 -35.59 -8.34
C HIS A 300 -14.13 -34.88 -7.48
N GLU A 301 -14.18 -33.53 -7.45
CA GLU A 301 -13.16 -32.73 -6.77
C GLU A 301 -13.06 -33.06 -5.27
N ASP A 302 -14.18 -33.27 -4.57
CA ASP A 302 -14.19 -33.54 -3.13
C ASP A 302 -13.43 -34.82 -2.78
N GLU A 303 -13.67 -35.89 -3.55
CA GLU A 303 -12.98 -37.17 -3.35
C GLU A 303 -11.51 -37.08 -3.71
N LEU A 304 -11.18 -36.33 -4.77
CA LEU A 304 -9.80 -36.12 -5.19
C LEU A 304 -9.02 -35.27 -4.18
N ASP A 305 -9.63 -34.18 -3.70
CA ASP A 305 -9.05 -33.33 -2.65
C ASP A 305 -8.77 -34.14 -1.37
N ALA A 306 -9.67 -35.04 -0.98
CA ALA A 306 -9.46 -35.92 0.17
C ALA A 306 -8.26 -36.87 0.00
N LEU A 307 -8.06 -37.41 -1.21
CA LEU A 307 -6.90 -38.28 -1.51
C LEU A 307 -5.59 -37.49 -1.49
N VAL A 308 -5.57 -36.30 -2.07
CA VAL A 308 -4.41 -35.43 -2.07
C VAL A 308 -4.09 -34.99 -0.65
N ALA A 309 -5.08 -34.57 0.13
CA ALA A 309 -4.91 -34.20 1.54
C ALA A 309 -4.37 -35.35 2.40
N ALA A 310 -4.84 -36.58 2.18
CA ALA A 310 -4.32 -37.75 2.91
C ALA A 310 -2.83 -37.98 2.65
N TRP A 311 -2.37 -37.76 1.42
CA TRP A 311 -0.95 -37.86 1.08
C TRP A 311 -0.12 -36.72 1.66
N THR A 312 -0.56 -35.45 1.48
CA THR A 312 0.19 -34.28 1.95
C THR A 312 0.29 -34.23 3.48
N SER A 313 -0.76 -34.63 4.21
CA SER A 313 -0.79 -34.62 5.68
C SER A 313 0.29 -35.47 6.32
N SER A 314 0.85 -36.42 5.58
CA SER A 314 1.97 -37.27 6.06
C SER A 314 3.36 -36.66 5.84
N LEU A 315 3.45 -35.52 5.14
CA LEU A 315 4.70 -34.92 4.70
C LEU A 315 4.86 -33.50 5.26
N ASP A 316 6.11 -33.11 5.49
CA ASP A 316 6.46 -31.70 5.66
C ASP A 316 6.14 -30.91 4.38
N ARG A 317 5.65 -29.66 4.50
CA ARG A 317 5.21 -28.82 3.36
C ARG A 317 6.33 -28.57 2.32
N HIS A 318 7.59 -28.44 2.77
CA HIS A 318 8.73 -28.27 1.85
C HIS A 318 9.10 -29.60 1.19
N GLU A 319 8.96 -30.74 1.89
CA GLU A 319 9.16 -32.07 1.30
C GLU A 319 8.11 -32.36 0.23
N ALA A 320 6.83 -32.12 0.53
CA ALA A 320 5.74 -32.25 -0.42
C ALA A 320 5.99 -31.40 -1.67
N THR A 321 6.35 -30.13 -1.47
CA THR A 321 6.70 -29.20 -2.56
C THR A 321 7.84 -29.74 -3.43
N ARG A 322 8.96 -30.17 -2.80
CA ARG A 322 10.11 -30.69 -3.57
C ARG A 322 9.77 -31.92 -4.40
N LYS A 323 8.99 -32.86 -3.84
CA LYS A 323 8.56 -34.06 -4.56
C LYS A 323 7.70 -33.72 -5.78
N LEU A 324 6.77 -32.77 -5.65
CA LEU A 324 5.89 -32.34 -6.72
C LEU A 324 6.64 -31.55 -7.80
N GLN A 325 7.43 -30.57 -7.39
CA GLN A 325 8.23 -29.74 -8.30
C GLN A 325 9.25 -30.56 -9.11
N ALA A 326 9.86 -31.60 -8.50
CA ALA A 326 10.78 -32.50 -9.19
C ALA A 326 10.12 -33.28 -10.35
N ARG A 327 8.79 -33.32 -10.40
CA ARG A 327 7.99 -33.97 -11.44
C ARG A 327 7.23 -32.95 -12.31
N GLY A 328 7.58 -31.67 -12.21
CA GLY A 328 6.99 -30.58 -13.01
C GLY A 328 5.59 -30.16 -12.57
N ILE A 329 5.13 -30.57 -11.39
CA ILE A 329 3.80 -30.21 -10.87
C ILE A 329 3.93 -28.88 -10.12
N PRO A 330 3.17 -27.83 -10.48
CA PRO A 330 3.14 -26.57 -9.74
C PRO A 330 2.68 -26.78 -8.30
N ALA A 331 3.56 -26.51 -7.35
CA ALA A 331 3.29 -26.57 -5.92
C ALA A 331 4.19 -25.60 -5.16
N ALA A 332 3.69 -25.06 -4.05
CA ALA A 332 4.46 -24.19 -3.18
C ALA A 332 4.03 -24.35 -1.72
N PRO A 333 4.96 -24.26 -0.74
CA PRO A 333 4.58 -24.23 0.66
C PRO A 333 3.86 -22.92 0.97
N VAL A 334 2.84 -22.95 1.82
CA VAL A 334 2.28 -21.74 2.40
C VAL A 334 3.20 -21.30 3.55
N LEU A 335 3.84 -20.17 3.39
CA LEU A 335 4.81 -19.64 4.36
C LEU A 335 4.15 -18.66 5.33
N ASP A 336 4.60 -18.65 6.58
CA ASP A 336 4.23 -17.62 7.53
C ASP A 336 4.92 -16.30 7.18
N CYS A 337 4.14 -15.22 7.20
CA CYS A 337 4.70 -13.89 7.04
C CYS A 337 5.55 -13.53 8.26
N GLY A 338 6.84 -13.40 8.05
CA GLY A 338 7.85 -13.14 9.08
C GLY A 338 8.87 -14.28 9.14
N PRO A 339 8.80 -15.23 10.08
CA PRO A 339 9.88 -16.22 10.24
C PRO A 339 10.23 -16.99 8.97
N ASP A 340 9.23 -17.61 8.34
CA ASP A 340 9.48 -18.44 7.16
C ASP A 340 9.93 -17.64 5.93
N THR A 341 9.34 -16.44 5.73
CA THR A 341 9.72 -15.61 4.58
C THR A 341 11.08 -14.96 4.75
N TYR A 342 11.49 -14.61 5.99
CA TYR A 342 12.83 -14.09 6.24
C TYR A 342 13.90 -15.17 6.03
N ASP A 343 13.63 -16.41 6.41
CA ASP A 343 14.57 -17.53 6.30
C ASP A 343 14.46 -18.26 4.95
N ASP A 344 13.54 -17.81 4.06
CA ASP A 344 13.37 -18.44 2.75
C ASP A 344 14.65 -18.32 1.90
N PRO A 345 15.26 -19.46 1.48
CA PRO A 345 16.55 -19.45 0.80
C PRO A 345 16.52 -18.70 -0.54
N HIS A 346 15.39 -18.68 -1.25
CA HIS A 346 15.25 -17.95 -2.49
C HIS A 346 15.27 -16.44 -2.24
N LEU A 347 14.52 -15.95 -1.25
CA LEU A 347 14.49 -14.52 -0.89
C LEU A 347 15.84 -14.06 -0.34
N GLN A 348 16.53 -14.91 0.44
CA GLN A 348 17.87 -14.64 0.93
C GLN A 348 18.90 -14.57 -0.20
N GLU A 349 18.94 -15.56 -1.10
CA GLU A 349 19.87 -15.55 -2.26
C GLU A 349 19.60 -14.35 -3.18
N ARG A 350 18.34 -13.95 -3.34
CA ARG A 350 17.97 -12.74 -4.08
C ARG A 350 18.33 -11.45 -3.33
N GLY A 351 18.71 -11.49 -2.05
CA GLY A 351 18.94 -10.31 -1.21
C GLY A 351 17.70 -9.40 -1.21
N TYR A 352 16.51 -9.99 -1.02
CA TYR A 352 15.25 -9.23 -1.03
C TYR A 352 15.09 -8.42 0.25
N PHE A 353 15.58 -8.94 1.36
CA PHE A 353 15.51 -8.26 2.64
C PHE A 353 16.81 -7.51 2.92
N GLU A 354 16.69 -6.27 3.40
CA GLU A 354 17.81 -5.42 3.73
C GLU A 354 17.73 -4.93 5.17
N GLU A 355 18.87 -5.00 5.87
CA GLU A 355 18.98 -4.47 7.23
C GLU A 355 19.21 -2.97 7.19
N VAL A 356 18.44 -2.24 7.98
CA VAL A 356 18.56 -0.77 8.17
C VAL A 356 18.58 -0.41 9.64
N THR A 357 19.31 0.64 9.98
CA THR A 357 19.33 1.19 11.34
C THR A 357 18.63 2.54 11.37
N HIS A 358 17.51 2.60 12.12
CA HIS A 358 16.72 3.81 12.31
C HIS A 358 17.02 4.40 13.70
N PRO A 359 17.18 5.74 13.85
CA PRO A 359 17.58 6.35 15.13
C PRO A 359 16.68 6.01 16.31
N ASP A 360 15.36 5.92 16.10
CA ASP A 360 14.39 5.66 17.17
C ASP A 360 13.85 4.21 17.15
N ALA A 361 13.75 3.57 16.00
CA ALA A 361 13.21 2.21 15.88
C ALA A 361 14.28 1.10 16.00
N GLY A 362 15.57 1.48 16.03
CA GLY A 362 16.68 0.53 16.09
C GLY A 362 16.95 -0.17 14.76
N THR A 363 17.75 -1.22 14.80
CA THR A 363 18.09 -2.02 13.62
C THR A 363 16.97 -3.04 13.33
N HIS A 364 16.52 -3.06 12.09
CA HIS A 364 15.46 -3.96 11.63
C HIS A 364 15.60 -4.25 10.13
N VAL A 365 14.86 -5.25 9.67
CA VAL A 365 14.87 -5.69 8.29
C VAL A 365 13.69 -5.09 7.53
N LEU A 366 13.95 -4.54 6.34
CA LEU A 366 12.94 -4.05 5.41
C LEU A 366 12.93 -4.90 4.14
N SER A 367 11.79 -4.95 3.46
CA SER A 367 11.73 -5.42 2.07
C SER A 367 12.50 -4.43 1.17
N GLY A 368 13.42 -4.94 0.37
CA GLY A 368 14.18 -4.16 -0.59
C GLY A 368 13.39 -3.81 -1.86
N PRO A 369 14.08 -3.25 -2.87
CA PRO A 369 13.47 -2.95 -4.16
C PRO A 369 12.89 -4.20 -4.83
N ILE A 370 11.70 -4.04 -5.42
CA ILE A 370 10.98 -5.15 -6.08
C ILE A 370 11.54 -5.51 -7.47
N TRP A 371 12.38 -4.68 -8.04
CA TRP A 371 13.07 -4.90 -9.32
C TRP A 371 14.57 -4.86 -9.16
N ARG A 372 15.26 -5.50 -10.11
CA ARG A 372 16.72 -5.48 -10.21
C ARG A 372 17.11 -4.96 -11.58
N LEU A 373 17.93 -3.93 -11.60
CA LEU A 373 18.46 -3.33 -12.80
C LEU A 373 19.90 -3.83 -12.99
N ALA A 374 20.20 -4.45 -14.14
CA ALA A 374 21.54 -4.96 -14.43
C ALA A 374 22.59 -3.83 -14.36
N GLY A 375 23.64 -4.05 -13.57
CA GLY A 375 24.70 -3.07 -13.36
C GLY A 375 24.32 -1.88 -12.47
N VAL A 376 23.19 -1.96 -11.79
CA VAL A 376 22.77 -0.99 -10.78
C VAL A 376 22.55 -1.75 -9.48
N GLU A 377 23.37 -1.48 -8.49
CA GLU A 377 23.17 -1.95 -7.12
C GLU A 377 22.48 -0.81 -6.36
N GLY A 378 21.18 -0.96 -6.14
CA GLY A 378 20.37 0.04 -5.45
C GLY A 378 19.78 -0.52 -4.17
N PRO A 379 20.57 -0.64 -3.08
CA PRO A 379 20.03 -1.01 -1.79
C PRO A 379 19.18 0.11 -1.21
N VAL A 380 18.44 -0.20 -0.15
CA VAL A 380 17.83 0.81 0.70
C VAL A 380 18.96 1.70 1.27
N GLN A 381 19.05 2.93 0.79
CA GLN A 381 20.13 3.85 1.16
C GLN A 381 19.89 4.56 2.50
N ARG A 382 18.62 4.68 2.86
CA ARG A 382 18.18 5.38 4.08
C ARG A 382 16.98 4.70 4.71
N PRO A 383 16.92 4.60 6.06
CA PRO A 383 15.69 4.24 6.75
C PRO A 383 14.61 5.31 6.51
N ALA A 384 13.42 5.08 7.03
CA ALA A 384 12.39 6.10 7.09
C ALA A 384 12.89 7.33 7.90
N PRO A 385 12.53 8.57 7.53
CA PRO A 385 12.96 9.73 8.28
C PRO A 385 12.21 9.87 9.61
N CYS A 386 12.87 10.32 10.66
CA CYS A 386 12.19 10.86 11.82
C CYS A 386 11.34 12.08 11.44
N LEU A 387 10.34 12.43 12.25
CA LEU A 387 9.47 13.58 11.99
C LEU A 387 10.30 14.88 11.90
N GLY A 388 10.26 15.55 10.76
CA GLY A 388 10.99 16.79 10.52
C GLY A 388 12.52 16.65 10.51
N GLU A 389 13.06 15.43 10.44
CA GLU A 389 14.50 15.17 10.48
C GLU A 389 15.30 16.02 9.49
N HIS A 390 14.73 16.25 8.32
CA HIS A 390 15.42 16.95 7.24
C HIS A 390 14.93 18.41 7.05
N ASN A 391 14.23 19.01 8.03
CA ASN A 391 13.77 20.40 7.95
C ASN A 391 14.90 21.34 7.55
N ARG A 392 16.04 21.26 8.25
CA ARG A 392 17.19 22.11 7.97
C ARG A 392 17.77 21.87 6.57
N HIS A 393 17.98 20.63 6.21
CA HIS A 393 18.51 20.28 4.89
C HIS A 393 17.58 20.75 3.77
N VAL A 394 16.29 20.48 3.88
CA VAL A 394 15.31 20.84 2.84
C VAL A 394 15.12 22.37 2.74
N LEU A 395 14.97 23.04 3.88
CA LEU A 395 14.67 24.48 3.86
C LEU A 395 15.91 25.34 3.65
N ARG A 396 17.06 25.00 4.24
CA ARG A 396 18.29 25.77 4.10
C ARG A 396 19.06 25.38 2.84
N ASP A 397 19.38 24.08 2.67
CA ASP A 397 20.35 23.67 1.66
C ASP A 397 19.70 23.51 0.27
N ILE A 398 18.42 23.08 0.20
CA ILE A 398 17.69 22.96 -1.06
C ILE A 398 16.98 24.26 -1.42
N LEU A 399 16.25 24.87 -0.48
CA LEU A 399 15.44 26.06 -0.76
C LEU A 399 16.21 27.37 -0.59
N GLY A 400 17.37 27.37 0.08
CA GLY A 400 18.18 28.55 0.34
C GLY A 400 17.61 29.49 1.42
N MET A 401 16.73 28.97 2.28
CA MET A 401 16.08 29.76 3.32
C MET A 401 17.09 30.16 4.42
N PRO A 402 17.16 31.46 4.80
CA PRO A 402 18.04 31.89 5.88
C PRO A 402 17.57 31.36 7.23
N GLU A 403 18.52 31.12 8.14
CA GLU A 403 18.27 30.58 9.48
C GLU A 403 17.21 31.36 10.25
N SER A 404 17.28 32.71 10.18
CA SER A 404 16.29 33.58 10.84
C SER A 404 14.85 33.41 10.34
N ALA A 405 14.67 32.96 9.09
CA ALA A 405 13.33 32.65 8.55
C ALA A 405 12.87 31.29 9.07
N MET A 406 13.76 30.31 9.14
CA MET A 406 13.47 29.00 9.71
C MET A 406 13.08 29.09 11.19
N SER A 407 13.84 29.84 12.00
CA SER A 407 13.50 30.07 13.41
C SER A 407 12.11 30.69 13.58
N ARG A 408 11.71 31.63 12.72
CA ARG A 408 10.34 32.17 12.75
C ARG A 408 9.26 31.14 12.41
N LEU A 409 9.54 30.21 11.49
CA LEU A 409 8.60 29.12 11.20
C LEU A 409 8.49 28.13 12.36
N GLU A 410 9.59 27.89 13.08
CA GLU A 410 9.60 27.07 14.31
C GLU A 410 8.82 27.75 15.44
N GLU A 411 9.08 29.04 15.71
CA GLU A 411 8.37 29.83 16.73
C GLU A 411 6.84 29.90 16.47
N GLN A 412 6.42 29.75 15.22
CA GLN A 412 5.02 29.78 14.82
C GLN A 412 4.42 28.37 14.65
N ASP A 413 5.12 27.33 15.09
CA ASP A 413 4.72 25.93 14.93
C ASP A 413 4.39 25.52 13.49
N ILE A 414 4.93 26.20 12.49
CA ILE A 414 4.75 25.84 11.07
C ILE A 414 5.62 24.64 10.70
N ILE A 415 6.81 24.56 11.28
CA ILE A 415 7.74 23.44 11.19
C ILE A 415 8.11 22.96 12.59
N GLY A 416 8.57 21.72 12.71
CA GLY A 416 9.04 21.16 13.98
C GLY A 416 9.40 19.69 13.84
N THR A 417 9.86 19.07 14.93
CA THR A 417 10.30 17.67 14.98
C THR A 417 9.54 16.84 16.00
N VAL A 418 8.61 17.48 16.71
CA VAL A 418 7.78 16.85 17.75
C VAL A 418 6.32 17.21 17.49
N PRO A 419 5.39 16.28 17.59
CA PRO A 419 3.96 16.57 17.48
C PRO A 419 3.53 17.63 18.52
N LEU A 420 2.66 18.54 18.12
CA LEU A 420 2.07 19.49 19.06
C LEU A 420 1.19 18.78 20.09
N GLN A 421 1.12 19.35 21.31
CA GLN A 421 0.22 18.84 22.33
C GLN A 421 -1.24 18.89 21.85
N GLY A 422 -1.93 17.76 21.87
CA GLY A 422 -3.30 17.63 21.33
C GLY A 422 -3.36 17.47 19.80
N SER A 423 -2.21 17.24 19.13
CA SER A 423 -2.20 16.88 17.73
C SER A 423 -3.00 15.60 17.47
N ASP A 424 -3.72 15.56 16.36
CA ASP A 424 -4.42 14.36 15.92
C ASP A 424 -3.42 13.32 15.40
N MET A 425 -3.15 12.29 16.20
CA MET A 425 -2.23 11.19 15.85
C MET A 425 -2.88 10.13 14.97
N GLY A 426 -4.18 10.22 14.69
CA GLY A 426 -4.95 9.12 14.09
C GLY A 426 -5.46 9.33 12.66
N GLY A 427 -5.07 10.39 11.98
CA GLY A 427 -5.36 10.53 10.55
C GLY A 427 -6.79 10.84 10.14
N VAL A 428 -7.75 10.98 11.05
CA VAL A 428 -9.13 11.40 10.73
C VAL A 428 -9.38 12.82 11.22
N ARG A 429 -9.27 13.78 10.31
CA ARG A 429 -9.62 15.18 10.62
C ARG A 429 -11.07 15.27 11.08
N ARG A 430 -11.32 15.67 12.32
CA ARG A 430 -12.56 16.39 12.66
C ARG A 430 -12.48 17.73 11.93
N VAL A 431 -13.23 17.88 10.83
CA VAL A 431 -13.42 19.18 10.19
C VAL A 431 -13.97 20.11 11.28
N ALA A 432 -13.15 21.05 11.74
CA ALA A 432 -13.61 22.12 12.60
C ALA A 432 -14.70 22.86 11.82
N ARG A 433 -15.95 22.74 12.28
CA ARG A 433 -17.03 23.57 11.80
C ARG A 433 -16.63 25.02 12.11
N GLN A 434 -16.25 25.76 11.07
CA GLN A 434 -16.12 27.21 11.16
C GLN A 434 -17.36 27.76 11.84
N GLY A 435 -17.15 28.50 12.93
CA GLY A 435 -18.17 29.01 13.79
C GLY A 435 -19.22 29.81 13.05
N ARG A 436 -20.45 29.32 13.05
CA ARG A 436 -21.60 30.20 12.96
C ARG A 436 -21.70 30.95 14.28
N ALA A 437 -21.46 32.26 14.23
CA ALA A 437 -21.71 33.17 15.33
C ALA A 437 -23.13 32.91 15.88
N ARG A 438 -23.19 32.54 17.17
CA ARG A 438 -24.44 32.44 17.90
C ARG A 438 -24.96 33.83 18.19
N THR A 439 -25.88 34.32 17.37
CA THR A 439 -26.80 35.39 17.78
C THR A 439 -27.81 34.73 18.77
N LYS A 440 -27.63 35.06 20.01
CA LYS A 440 -28.65 34.75 21.06
C LYS A 440 -29.85 35.68 20.85
N THR A 441 -30.95 35.12 20.41
CA THR A 441 -32.28 35.76 20.63
C THR A 441 -33.10 34.82 21.50
N ARG A 442 -33.39 35.29 22.69
CA ARG A 442 -34.35 34.69 23.63
C ARG A 442 -35.75 34.85 23.03
N ALA A 443 -36.48 33.76 22.84
CA ALA A 443 -37.95 33.79 22.87
C ALA A 443 -38.44 32.59 23.65
N ARG A 444 -39.12 32.86 24.76
CA ARG A 444 -39.97 31.92 25.52
C ARG A 444 -41.21 31.66 24.68
N ALA A 445 -41.57 30.41 24.48
CA ALA A 445 -42.92 30.02 24.19
C ALA A 445 -43.18 28.60 24.69
N SER A 446 -44.26 28.47 25.38
CA SER A 446 -44.88 27.38 26.09
C SER A 446 -45.23 26.17 25.22
N SER A 447 -45.03 24.99 25.77
CA SER A 447 -45.49 23.72 25.22
C SER A 447 -46.99 23.47 25.39
N PRO A 448 -47.68 22.81 24.43
CA PRO A 448 -48.89 22.06 24.73
C PRO A 448 -48.60 20.56 24.72
N GLN A 449 -49.19 19.84 25.69
CA GLN A 449 -49.23 18.38 25.82
C GLN A 449 -50.14 17.76 24.74
N PRO A 450 -49.84 16.55 24.24
CA PRO A 450 -50.77 15.79 23.41
C PRO A 450 -51.77 14.98 24.22
N PRO A 451 -52.97 14.68 23.70
CA PRO A 451 -54.04 13.99 24.41
C PRO A 451 -53.83 12.47 24.45
N ARG A 452 -54.18 11.86 25.58
CA ARG A 452 -54.33 10.41 25.77
C ARG A 452 -55.51 9.90 24.93
N ARG A 453 -55.30 8.82 24.22
CA ARG A 453 -56.39 7.99 23.68
C ARG A 453 -56.49 6.74 24.54
N GLY A 454 -57.77 6.42 24.87
CA GLY A 454 -58.23 5.21 25.50
C GLY A 454 -58.22 3.98 24.55
#